data_b2385a36e1fb8b4b332cf77340477086
#
_entry.id   b2385a36e1fb8b4b332cf77340477086
#
_cell.length_a   1.000
_cell.length_b   1.000
_cell.length_c   1.000
_cell.angle_alpha   90.00
_cell.angle_beta   90.00
_cell.angle_gamma   90.00
#
_symmetry.space_group_name_H-M   'P 1'
#
loop_
_entity.id
_entity.type
_entity.pdbx_description
1 polymer ?
#
loop_
_entity_poly.entity_id
_entity_poly.type
_entity_poly.pdbx_seq_one_letter_code
_entity_poly.pdbx_strand_id
1 'polypeptide(L)'
;MIEHLLVYGTLAPGESNHYMMKDIPGVWKTAYFKGVVLKKDWGKWNGYPGIILDNEADEIKGYVFSSKDLKEHWDRLDEFEGKDYSRVKTSAKLEDGSEIYAFIYELKESMRK
;
A
#
# COMPACT_ATOMS: atom_id res chain seq x y z
N MET A 1 -1.27 -18.06 -8.77
CA MET A 1 -1.33 -17.83 -7.31
C MET A 1 -1.81 -16.42 -7.04
N ILE A 2 -2.73 -16.25 -6.09
CA ILE A 2 -3.26 -14.94 -5.76
C ILE A 2 -2.25 -14.18 -4.90
N GLU A 3 -1.97 -12.95 -5.27
CA GLU A 3 -1.16 -12.04 -4.48
C GLU A 3 -2.00 -10.90 -3.95
N HIS A 4 -1.52 -10.25 -2.91
CA HIS A 4 -2.27 -9.22 -2.20
C HIS A 4 -1.44 -7.95 -2.10
N LEU A 5 -2.06 -6.82 -2.40
CA LEU A 5 -1.45 -5.49 -2.26
C LEU A 5 -2.28 -4.67 -1.28
N LEU A 6 -1.63 -4.20 -0.23
CA LEU A 6 -2.25 -3.33 0.76
C LEU A 6 -2.00 -1.89 0.35
N VAL A 7 -3.07 -1.13 0.20
CA VAL A 7 -2.97 0.27 -0.22
C VAL A 7 -3.63 1.18 0.82
N TYR A 8 -3.06 2.35 0.99
CA TYR A 8 -3.52 3.33 1.97
C TYR A 8 -3.53 4.75 1.41
N GLY A 9 -3.00 4.94 0.20
CA GLY A 9 -2.85 6.24 -0.42
C GLY A 9 -3.61 6.37 -1.73
N THR A 10 -2.98 7.00 -2.71
CA THR A 10 -3.66 7.42 -3.94
C THR A 10 -4.10 6.27 -4.85
N LEU A 11 -3.57 5.05 -4.65
CA LEU A 11 -4.02 3.89 -5.41
C LEU A 11 -5.34 3.33 -4.90
N ALA A 12 -5.76 3.70 -3.68
CA ALA A 12 -6.96 3.17 -3.05
C ALA A 12 -8.24 3.58 -3.80
N PRO A 13 -9.32 2.80 -3.65
CA PRO A 13 -10.58 3.14 -4.30
C PRO A 13 -11.04 4.55 -3.93
N GLY A 14 -11.45 5.31 -4.95
CA GLY A 14 -11.89 6.69 -4.76
C GLY A 14 -10.78 7.72 -4.73
N GLU A 15 -9.52 7.29 -4.76
CA GLU A 15 -8.39 8.20 -4.72
C GLU A 15 -7.88 8.53 -6.12
N SER A 16 -7.03 9.56 -6.20
CA SER A 16 -6.65 10.18 -7.46
C SER A 16 -5.94 9.25 -8.44
N ASN A 17 -5.19 8.27 -7.94
CA ASN A 17 -4.42 7.37 -8.80
C ASN A 17 -5.00 5.96 -8.86
N HIS A 18 -6.24 5.80 -8.43
CA HIS A 18 -6.89 4.49 -8.48
C HIS A 18 -6.96 3.93 -9.90
N TYR A 19 -6.97 4.81 -10.90
CA TYR A 19 -6.99 4.38 -12.30
C TYR A 19 -5.85 3.44 -12.64
N MET A 20 -4.74 3.49 -11.92
CA MET A 20 -3.61 2.59 -12.12
C MET A 20 -3.95 1.13 -11.84
N MET A 21 -5.03 0.90 -11.07
CA MET A 21 -5.46 -0.43 -10.66
C MET A 21 -6.64 -0.96 -11.47
N LYS A 22 -7.28 -0.10 -12.27
CA LYS A 22 -8.55 -0.46 -12.91
C LYS A 22 -8.44 -1.57 -13.94
N ASP A 23 -7.31 -1.70 -14.58
CA ASP A 23 -7.10 -2.72 -15.62
C ASP A 23 -6.62 -4.06 -15.04
N ILE A 24 -6.50 -4.15 -13.72
CA ILE A 24 -6.09 -5.39 -13.06
C ILE A 24 -7.34 -6.02 -12.43
N PRO A 25 -7.78 -7.19 -12.91
CA PRO A 25 -8.94 -7.83 -12.29
C PRO A 25 -8.59 -8.35 -10.91
N GLY A 26 -9.50 -8.12 -9.96
CA GLY A 26 -9.27 -8.55 -8.59
C GLY A 26 -10.37 -8.10 -7.65
N VAL A 27 -10.16 -8.33 -6.36
CA VAL A 27 -11.15 -8.06 -5.31
C VAL A 27 -10.56 -7.12 -4.29
N TRP A 28 -11.33 -6.11 -3.90
CA TRP A 28 -10.96 -5.15 -2.86
C TRP A 28 -11.65 -5.50 -1.55
N LYS A 29 -10.88 -5.43 -0.45
CA LYS A 29 -11.42 -5.62 0.91
C LYS A 29 -10.82 -4.57 1.82
N THR A 30 -11.60 -4.11 2.79
CA THR A 30 -11.08 -3.22 3.83
C THR A 30 -10.14 -4.01 4.74
N ALA A 31 -9.02 -3.41 5.11
CA ALA A 31 -8.03 -4.05 5.94
C ALA A 31 -7.40 -3.02 6.88
N TYR A 32 -6.76 -3.53 7.93
CA TYR A 32 -6.11 -2.72 8.95
C TYR A 32 -4.68 -3.20 9.16
N PHE A 33 -3.79 -2.27 9.36
CA PHE A 33 -2.39 -2.58 9.63
C PHE A 33 -1.81 -1.52 10.56
N LYS A 34 -0.66 -1.81 11.16
CA LYS A 34 -0.05 -0.89 12.12
C LYS A 34 1.12 -0.16 11.50
N GLY A 35 1.14 1.15 11.66
CA GLY A 35 2.20 1.97 11.12
C GLY A 35 2.00 3.44 11.40
N VAL A 36 2.93 4.24 10.91
CA VAL A 36 2.90 5.69 11.04
C VAL A 36 2.81 6.29 9.65
N VAL A 37 1.82 7.15 9.43
CA VAL A 37 1.68 7.86 8.16
C VAL A 37 2.43 9.18 8.28
N LEU A 38 3.38 9.39 7.37
CA LEU A 38 4.10 10.64 7.28
C LEU A 38 3.57 11.42 6.09
N LYS A 39 3.05 12.61 6.36
CA LYS A 39 2.56 13.50 5.32
C LYS A 39 3.59 14.59 5.09
N LYS A 40 3.99 14.76 3.83
CA LYS A 40 4.91 15.82 3.46
C LYS A 40 4.21 16.74 2.47
N ASP A 41 4.13 18.00 2.83
CA ASP A 41 3.49 19.02 2.01
C ASP A 41 4.51 19.95 1.35
N TRP A 42 5.79 19.62 1.45
CA TRP A 42 6.88 20.44 0.91
C TRP A 42 7.49 19.84 -0.36
N GLY A 43 6.68 19.10 -1.08
CA GLY A 43 6.94 18.78 -2.46
C GLY A 43 7.82 17.58 -2.75
N LYS A 44 8.53 17.04 -1.77
CA LYS A 44 9.44 15.93 -2.03
C LYS A 44 8.69 14.66 -2.47
N TRP A 45 7.48 14.49 -1.96
CA TRP A 45 6.61 13.37 -2.31
C TRP A 45 5.34 13.83 -3.03
N ASN A 46 5.32 15.06 -3.51
CA ASN A 46 4.18 15.65 -4.21
C ASN A 46 2.88 15.54 -3.40
N GLY A 47 2.99 15.66 -2.06
CA GLY A 47 1.83 15.56 -1.19
C GLY A 47 1.35 14.14 -0.92
N TYR A 48 2.01 13.14 -1.46
CA TYR A 48 1.62 11.74 -1.22
C TYR A 48 2.09 11.29 0.16
N PRO A 49 1.25 10.53 0.88
CA PRO A 49 1.66 10.03 2.19
C PRO A 49 2.69 8.92 2.06
N GLY A 50 3.62 8.89 3.01
CA GLY A 50 4.52 7.77 3.17
C GLY A 50 4.14 6.99 4.41
N ILE A 51 4.30 5.67 4.41
CA ILE A 51 4.02 4.82 5.56
C ILE A 51 5.31 4.22 6.08
N ILE A 52 5.42 4.13 7.41
CA ILE A 52 6.46 3.38 8.09
C ILE A 52 5.76 2.33 8.93
N LEU A 53 6.03 1.06 8.67
CA LEU A 53 5.43 -0.04 9.41
C LEU A 53 5.99 -0.08 10.83
N ASP A 54 5.11 -0.25 11.81
CA ASP A 54 5.49 -0.28 13.23
C ASP A 54 4.43 -1.05 14.00
N ASN A 55 4.81 -2.20 14.55
CA ASN A 55 3.90 -3.06 15.30
C ASN A 55 3.36 -2.42 16.59
N GLU A 56 4.02 -1.39 17.07
CA GLU A 56 3.60 -0.69 18.28
C GLU A 56 2.81 0.57 18.00
N ALA A 57 2.65 0.93 16.72
CA ALA A 57 1.89 2.11 16.34
C ALA A 57 0.40 1.81 16.29
N ASP A 58 -0.39 2.87 16.10
CA ASP A 58 -1.83 2.75 15.96
C ASP A 58 -2.20 2.03 14.67
N GLU A 59 -3.39 1.46 14.68
CA GLU A 59 -3.94 0.77 13.53
C GLU A 59 -4.39 1.79 12.48
N ILE A 60 -4.08 1.49 11.22
CA ILE A 60 -4.44 2.34 10.09
C ILE A 60 -5.39 1.56 9.20
N LYS A 61 -6.45 2.21 8.75
CA LYS A 61 -7.37 1.62 7.79
C LYS A 61 -6.81 1.77 6.38
N GLY A 62 -6.84 0.67 5.64
CA GLY A 62 -6.48 0.64 4.23
C GLY A 62 -7.34 -0.35 3.49
N TYR A 63 -6.85 -0.78 2.33
CA TYR A 63 -7.57 -1.73 1.48
C TYR A 63 -6.59 -2.77 0.97
N VAL A 64 -7.03 -4.03 0.92
CA VAL A 64 -6.26 -5.09 0.30
C VAL A 64 -6.87 -5.41 -1.06
N PHE A 65 -6.05 -5.36 -2.10
CA PHE A 65 -6.41 -5.78 -3.43
C PHE A 65 -5.83 -7.16 -3.67
N SER A 66 -6.68 -8.12 -3.99
CA SER A 66 -6.27 -9.51 -4.20
C SER A 66 -6.47 -9.88 -5.65
N SER A 67 -5.42 -10.35 -6.32
CA SER A 67 -5.48 -10.69 -7.73
C SER A 67 -4.41 -11.71 -8.09
N LYS A 68 -4.77 -12.64 -8.95
CA LYS A 68 -3.80 -13.60 -9.51
C LYS A 68 -2.91 -12.95 -10.56
N ASP A 69 -3.29 -11.77 -11.04
CA ASP A 69 -2.55 -11.07 -12.09
C ASP A 69 -1.58 -10.01 -11.55
N LEU A 70 -1.54 -9.80 -10.24
CA LEU A 70 -0.66 -8.79 -9.66
C LEU A 70 0.81 -8.97 -10.01
N LYS A 71 1.27 -10.22 -10.08
CA LYS A 71 2.69 -10.47 -10.36
C LYS A 71 3.12 -9.95 -11.72
N GLU A 72 2.18 -9.80 -12.65
CA GLU A 72 2.48 -9.28 -13.97
C GLU A 72 2.52 -7.76 -14.00
N HIS A 73 2.14 -7.12 -12.90
CA HIS A 73 2.05 -5.66 -12.82
C HIS A 73 3.00 -5.06 -11.79
N TRP A 74 3.76 -5.88 -11.05
CA TRP A 74 4.67 -5.36 -10.02
C TRP A 74 5.68 -4.36 -10.59
N ASP A 75 6.25 -4.64 -11.76
CA ASP A 75 7.24 -3.73 -12.35
C ASP A 75 6.63 -2.35 -12.60
N ARG A 76 5.41 -2.32 -13.11
CA ARG A 76 4.70 -1.06 -13.37
C ARG A 76 4.37 -0.33 -12.09
N LEU A 77 3.90 -1.05 -11.08
CA LEU A 77 3.54 -0.45 -9.80
C LEU A 77 4.77 0.03 -9.04
N ASP A 78 5.84 -0.76 -9.07
CA ASP A 78 7.10 -0.36 -8.44
C ASP A 78 7.63 0.92 -9.07
N GLU A 79 7.54 1.04 -10.38
CA GLU A 79 7.98 2.23 -11.10
C GLU A 79 7.11 3.44 -10.76
N PHE A 80 5.80 3.23 -10.64
CA PHE A 80 4.88 4.29 -10.28
C PHE A 80 5.17 4.84 -8.88
N GLU A 81 5.41 3.95 -7.90
CA GLU A 81 5.71 4.38 -6.54
C GLU A 81 7.05 5.08 -6.45
N GLY A 82 8.00 4.62 -7.26
CA GLY A 82 9.29 5.29 -7.39
C GLY A 82 10.32 4.83 -6.38
N LYS A 83 11.49 5.47 -6.48
CA LYS A 83 12.68 5.07 -5.74
C LYS A 83 12.62 5.37 -4.25
N ASP A 84 11.65 6.17 -3.81
CA ASP A 84 11.51 6.54 -2.40
C ASP A 84 10.81 5.46 -1.58
N TYR A 85 10.25 4.46 -2.23
CA TYR A 85 9.46 3.41 -1.58
C TYR A 85 10.07 2.03 -1.85
N SER A 86 9.84 1.12 -0.90
CA SER A 86 10.20 -0.28 -1.06
C SER A 86 8.95 -1.14 -0.92
N ARG A 87 8.78 -2.10 -1.83
CA ARG A 87 7.67 -3.04 -1.73
C ARG A 87 8.07 -4.15 -0.77
N VAL A 88 7.40 -4.20 0.38
CA VAL A 88 7.69 -5.16 1.45
C VAL A 88 6.42 -5.90 1.82
N LYS A 89 6.58 -7.05 2.47
CA LYS A 89 5.43 -7.85 2.90
C LYS A 89 5.14 -7.58 4.37
N THR A 90 3.85 -7.46 4.70
CA THR A 90 3.40 -7.26 6.08
C THR A 90 2.10 -8.02 6.29
N SER A 91 1.71 -8.19 7.55
CA SER A 91 0.41 -8.76 7.85
C SER A 91 -0.63 -7.65 7.97
N ALA A 92 -1.84 -7.96 7.54
CA ALA A 92 -2.98 -7.05 7.65
C ALA A 92 -4.16 -7.83 8.19
N LYS A 93 -5.02 -7.15 8.94
CA LYS A 93 -6.22 -7.75 9.51
C LYS A 93 -7.43 -7.33 8.68
N LEU A 94 -8.21 -8.29 8.23
CA LEU A 94 -9.46 -8.03 7.53
C LEU A 94 -10.58 -7.74 8.54
N GLU A 95 -11.71 -7.25 8.05
CA GLU A 95 -12.82 -6.88 8.92
C GLU A 95 -13.43 -8.07 9.67
N ASP A 96 -13.28 -9.28 9.15
CA ASP A 96 -13.77 -10.48 9.82
C ASP A 96 -12.81 -11.00 10.90
N GLY A 97 -11.68 -10.29 11.12
CA GLY A 97 -10.69 -10.67 12.11
C GLY A 97 -9.59 -11.57 11.61
N SER A 98 -9.70 -12.07 10.38
CA SER A 98 -8.66 -12.92 9.82
C SER A 98 -7.45 -12.09 9.41
N GLU A 99 -6.27 -12.72 9.37
CA GLU A 99 -5.04 -12.07 8.95
C GLU A 99 -4.58 -12.63 7.62
N ILE A 100 -4.02 -11.73 6.81
CA ILE A 100 -3.38 -12.12 5.56
C ILE A 100 -2.04 -11.40 5.43
N TYR A 101 -1.15 -11.97 4.62
CA TYR A 101 0.09 -11.27 4.28
C TYR A 101 -0.11 -10.58 2.95
N ALA A 102 0.29 -9.31 2.89
CA ALA A 102 0.14 -8.50 1.69
C ALA A 102 1.40 -7.68 1.48
N PHE A 103 1.66 -7.32 0.23
CA PHE A 103 2.71 -6.36 -0.07
C PHE A 103 2.21 -4.95 0.18
N ILE A 104 3.10 -4.08 0.62
CA ILE A 104 2.80 -2.66 0.83
C ILE A 104 4.03 -1.87 0.39
N TYR A 105 3.80 -0.66 -0.10
CA TYR A 105 4.89 0.24 -0.42
C TYR A 105 5.22 1.08 0.81
N GLU A 106 6.32 0.74 1.43
CA GLU A 106 6.82 1.42 2.63
C GLU A 106 7.86 2.45 2.23
N LEU A 107 7.85 3.59 2.91
CA LEU A 107 8.84 4.63 2.67
C LEU A 107 10.23 4.10 3.04
N LYS A 108 11.20 4.28 2.14
CA LYS A 108 12.56 3.82 2.40
C LYS A 108 13.16 4.54 3.60
N GLU A 109 14.04 3.83 4.31
CA GLU A 109 14.65 4.34 5.52
C GLU A 109 15.38 5.66 5.29
N SER A 110 16.03 5.80 4.14
CA SER A 110 16.74 7.03 3.79
C SER A 110 15.83 8.25 3.66
N MET A 111 14.54 8.03 3.50
CA MET A 111 13.55 9.09 3.32
C MET A 111 12.83 9.48 4.60
N ARG A 112 13.15 8.83 5.72
CA ARG A 112 12.42 9.01 6.99
C ARG A 112 12.94 10.14 7.86
N LYS A 113 13.89 10.88 7.36
CA LYS A 113 14.51 11.98 8.11
C LYS A 113 13.70 13.26 8.04
#